data_49996d96e707b5d3ec8a40f09719419c
#
_entry.id   49996d96e707b5d3ec8a40f09719419c
#
_cell.length_a   1.000
_cell.length_b   1.000
_cell.length_c   1.000
_cell.angle_alpha   90.00
_cell.angle_beta   90.00
_cell.angle_gamma   90.00
#
_symmetry.space_group_name_H-M   'P 1'
#
loop_
_entity.id
_entity.type
_entity.pdbx_description
1 polymer ?
#
loop_
_entity_poly.entity_id
_entity_poly.type
_entity_poly.pdbx_seq_one_letter_code
_entity_poly.pdbx_strand_id
1 'polypeptide(L)'
;MKKHSIAIFSVLTMCAVPLFSQTRIVDLSERLAREREVEQVYWQHRIWPKENPGAKPALGTVISPEQLQGKAENALRLTNALEQVWHTSITGEQLQAEMVRMARDTKDPGVLRELFAALDDDPELVAEILARPALAERLARNFYDHDSRFDSKTKPFAQWWSRTKSTFPAQVADTNFVYTLPTISHGNAPDSWSPTHDLPDGDIGMTAVWTGAEMIVWGGGTTLAPVYTGARYNPATDTWHSTNNSSVPFGKTGHTAVWTGTEMIVWGGCDLFRGEHTCDSSTGARYNPANNSWVSTSIVGIPHGRMNHTAVWTGTEMMVWLQEPSLLRL
;
A
#
# COMPACT_ATOMS: atom_id res chain seq x y z
N MET A 1 74.43 -2.22 31.25
CA MET A 1 73.86 -1.81 29.97
C MET A 1 72.65 -2.65 29.73
N LYS A 2 71.43 -2.10 30.02
CA LYS A 2 70.11 -2.76 29.78
C LYS A 2 69.54 -2.23 28.44
N LYS A 3 69.37 -3.14 27.48
CA LYS A 3 68.75 -2.83 26.20
C LYS A 3 67.28 -2.85 26.39
N HIS A 4 66.61 -1.72 26.12
CA HIS A 4 65.14 -1.63 26.06
C HIS A 4 64.72 -1.87 24.62
N SER A 5 63.94 -2.95 24.41
CA SER A 5 63.26 -3.21 23.14
C SER A 5 61.92 -2.48 23.15
N ILE A 6 61.73 -1.58 22.18
CA ILE A 6 60.46 -0.90 21.95
C ILE A 6 59.67 -1.78 20.96
N ALA A 7 58.55 -2.32 21.39
CA ALA A 7 57.60 -2.99 20.52
C ALA A 7 56.61 -1.92 19.93
N ILE A 8 56.65 -1.77 18.62
CA ILE A 8 55.73 -0.92 17.89
C ILE A 8 54.48 -1.77 17.60
N PHE A 9 53.38 -1.45 18.30
CA PHE A 9 52.07 -2.00 17.96
C PHE A 9 51.47 -1.17 16.80
N SER A 10 51.42 -1.79 15.63
CA SER A 10 50.70 -1.21 14.47
C SER A 10 49.22 -1.51 14.62
N VAL A 11 48.44 -0.53 14.98
CA VAL A 11 46.96 -0.61 14.99
C VAL A 11 46.48 -0.49 13.55
N LEU A 12 46.10 -1.61 12.95
CA LEU A 12 45.43 -1.63 11.66
C LEU A 12 44.00 -1.17 11.88
N THR A 13 43.71 0.10 11.63
CA THR A 13 42.36 0.62 11.62
C THR A 13 41.66 0.10 10.36
N MET A 14 40.87 -0.95 10.53
CA MET A 14 39.98 -1.45 9.50
C MET A 14 38.88 -0.41 9.31
N CYS A 15 39.00 0.46 8.30
CA CYS A 15 37.89 1.26 7.81
C CYS A 15 36.82 0.30 7.28
N ALA A 16 35.75 0.12 8.04
CA ALA A 16 34.53 -0.48 7.54
C ALA A 16 33.96 0.47 6.47
N VAL A 17 34.22 0.15 5.20
CA VAL A 17 33.51 0.78 4.08
C VAL A 17 32.04 0.40 4.24
N PRO A 18 31.10 1.35 4.34
CA PRO A 18 29.69 0.99 4.31
C PRO A 18 29.44 0.27 2.99
N LEU A 19 29.01 -0.99 3.06
CA LEU A 19 28.43 -1.69 1.93
C LEU A 19 27.16 -0.89 1.55
N PHE A 20 27.31 0.03 0.61
CA PHE A 20 26.15 0.51 -0.12
C PHE A 20 25.53 -0.71 -0.80
N SER A 21 24.40 -1.15 -0.32
CA SER A 21 23.56 -2.10 -1.01
C SER A 21 23.30 -1.54 -2.41
N GLN A 22 24.00 -2.07 -3.42
CA GLN A 22 23.66 -1.76 -4.80
C GLN A 22 22.28 -2.36 -5.03
N THR A 23 21.33 -1.52 -5.33
CA THR A 23 20.00 -1.96 -5.81
C THR A 23 20.21 -2.84 -7.02
N ARG A 24 19.76 -4.09 -6.89
CA ARG A 24 19.86 -5.08 -7.93
C ARG A 24 18.66 -4.94 -8.86
N ILE A 25 18.90 -4.74 -10.14
CA ILE A 25 17.84 -4.78 -11.15
C ILE A 25 17.58 -6.22 -11.52
N VAL A 26 16.39 -6.72 -11.23
CA VAL A 26 15.95 -8.06 -11.66
C VAL A 26 15.62 -7.99 -13.16
N ASP A 27 16.54 -8.43 -13.99
CA ASP A 27 16.37 -8.43 -15.44
C ASP A 27 15.35 -9.47 -15.92
N LEU A 28 15.01 -9.44 -17.23
CA LEU A 28 14.02 -10.34 -17.78
C LEU A 28 14.47 -11.81 -17.73
N SER A 29 15.75 -12.09 -17.88
CA SER A 29 16.27 -13.46 -17.86
C SER A 29 16.15 -14.08 -16.47
N GLU A 30 16.50 -13.31 -15.46
CA GLU A 30 16.34 -13.69 -14.07
C GLU A 30 14.85 -13.84 -13.70
N ARG A 31 13.99 -12.92 -14.14
CA ARG A 31 12.53 -13.04 -13.95
C ARG A 31 11.99 -14.36 -14.54
N LEU A 32 12.41 -14.73 -15.73
CA LEU A 32 11.99 -15.98 -16.35
C LEU A 32 12.42 -17.21 -15.57
N ALA A 33 13.68 -17.22 -15.09
CA ALA A 33 14.18 -18.32 -14.26
C ALA A 33 13.36 -18.44 -12.96
N ARG A 34 13.14 -17.34 -12.27
CA ARG A 34 12.39 -17.30 -11.00
C ARG A 34 10.90 -17.57 -11.17
N GLU A 35 10.28 -17.10 -12.25
CA GLU A 35 8.88 -17.42 -12.58
C GLU A 35 8.67 -18.93 -12.72
N ARG A 36 9.66 -19.64 -13.29
CA ARG A 36 9.59 -21.09 -13.40
C ARG A 36 9.63 -21.78 -12.05
N GLU A 37 10.45 -21.29 -11.11
CA GLU A 37 10.55 -21.84 -9.75
C GLU A 37 9.24 -21.61 -8.98
N VAL A 38 8.67 -20.42 -9.07
CA VAL A 38 7.36 -20.07 -8.51
C VAL A 38 6.26 -20.98 -9.09
N GLU A 39 6.21 -21.15 -10.41
CA GLU A 39 5.22 -22.04 -11.05
C GLU A 39 5.40 -23.50 -10.64
N GLN A 40 6.64 -23.94 -10.36
CA GLN A 40 6.89 -25.29 -9.85
C GLN A 40 6.25 -25.51 -8.48
N VAL A 41 6.34 -24.51 -7.58
CA VAL A 41 5.66 -24.57 -6.28
C VAL A 41 4.15 -24.62 -6.46
N TYR A 42 3.57 -23.71 -7.25
CA TYR A 42 2.12 -23.75 -7.53
C TYR A 42 1.69 -25.06 -8.14
N TRP A 43 2.49 -25.62 -9.06
CA TRP A 43 2.20 -26.91 -9.69
C TRP A 43 2.22 -28.05 -8.67
N GLN A 44 3.15 -28.08 -7.74
CA GLN A 44 3.22 -29.10 -6.69
C GLN A 44 1.94 -29.15 -5.85
N HIS A 45 1.40 -27.99 -5.48
CA HIS A 45 0.19 -27.86 -4.68
C HIS A 45 -1.12 -27.99 -5.48
N ARG A 46 -1.05 -27.94 -6.80
CA ARG A 46 -2.24 -28.08 -7.64
C ARG A 46 -2.78 -29.51 -7.57
N ILE A 47 -4.06 -29.63 -7.21
CA ILE A 47 -4.76 -30.92 -7.17
C ILE A 47 -4.81 -31.51 -8.59
N TRP A 48 -4.42 -32.78 -8.71
CA TRP A 48 -4.61 -33.55 -9.93
C TRP A 48 -5.82 -34.47 -9.72
N PRO A 49 -6.98 -34.19 -10.35
CA PRO A 49 -8.19 -34.96 -10.20
C PRO A 49 -7.98 -36.43 -10.56
N LYS A 50 -8.65 -37.33 -9.84
CA LYS A 50 -8.56 -38.79 -10.08
C LYS A 50 -9.10 -39.20 -11.44
N GLU A 51 -9.96 -38.38 -12.02
CA GLU A 51 -10.59 -38.56 -13.33
C GLU A 51 -9.60 -38.31 -14.49
N ASN A 52 -8.48 -37.64 -14.23
CA ASN A 52 -7.45 -37.41 -15.22
C ASN A 52 -6.66 -38.70 -15.50
N PRO A 53 -6.37 -39.02 -16.77
CA PRO A 53 -5.62 -40.22 -17.11
C PRO A 53 -4.16 -40.08 -16.63
N GLY A 54 -3.71 -41.11 -15.91
CA GLY A 54 -2.31 -41.26 -15.50
C GLY A 54 -1.83 -40.38 -14.38
N ALA A 55 -0.51 -40.42 -14.12
CA ALA A 55 0.12 -39.63 -13.10
C ALA A 55 0.17 -38.15 -13.47
N LYS A 56 0.24 -37.29 -12.46
CA LYS A 56 0.40 -35.83 -12.64
C LYS A 56 1.66 -35.57 -13.48
N PRO A 57 1.55 -34.88 -14.64
CA PRO A 57 2.68 -34.65 -15.52
C PRO A 57 3.68 -33.66 -14.92
N ALA A 58 4.90 -33.63 -15.44
CA ALA A 58 5.88 -32.62 -15.05
C ALA A 58 5.44 -31.22 -15.53
N LEU A 59 5.79 -30.16 -14.78
CA LEU A 59 5.42 -28.77 -15.11
C LEU A 59 5.78 -28.41 -16.57
N GLY A 60 6.99 -28.78 -17.02
CA GLY A 60 7.48 -28.44 -18.36
C GLY A 60 6.71 -29.08 -19.53
N THR A 61 5.80 -30.05 -19.25
CA THR A 61 4.88 -30.59 -20.26
C THR A 61 3.53 -29.85 -20.29
N VAL A 62 3.27 -29.01 -19.29
CA VAL A 62 1.98 -28.31 -19.12
C VAL A 62 2.12 -26.82 -19.41
N ILE A 63 3.25 -26.23 -19.08
CA ILE A 63 3.54 -24.81 -19.34
C ILE A 63 4.75 -24.71 -20.27
N SER A 64 4.55 -24.06 -21.41
CA SER A 64 5.64 -23.84 -22.36
C SER A 64 6.55 -22.66 -21.91
N PRO A 65 7.80 -22.58 -22.42
CA PRO A 65 8.66 -21.43 -22.18
C PRO A 65 8.03 -20.09 -22.58
N GLU A 66 7.28 -20.06 -23.67
CA GLU A 66 6.58 -18.87 -24.17
C GLU A 66 5.46 -18.41 -23.22
N GLN A 67 4.79 -19.37 -22.59
CA GLN A 67 3.78 -19.06 -21.57
C GLN A 67 4.41 -18.47 -20.31
N LEU A 68 5.55 -19.00 -19.85
CA LEU A 68 6.30 -18.43 -18.73
C LEU A 68 6.81 -17.02 -19.06
N GLN A 69 7.35 -16.83 -20.26
CA GLN A 69 7.77 -15.52 -20.75
C GLN A 69 6.58 -14.54 -20.75
N GLY A 70 5.45 -14.98 -21.26
CA GLY A 70 4.23 -14.17 -21.28
C GLY A 70 3.76 -13.74 -19.89
N LYS A 71 3.95 -14.58 -18.85
CA LYS A 71 3.64 -14.25 -17.46
C LYS A 71 4.60 -13.20 -16.91
N ALA A 72 5.91 -13.42 -17.04
CA ALA A 72 6.94 -12.49 -16.59
C ALA A 72 6.77 -11.11 -17.25
N GLU A 73 6.56 -11.07 -18.55
CA GLU A 73 6.32 -9.83 -19.29
C GLU A 73 5.01 -9.15 -18.90
N ASN A 74 3.97 -9.92 -18.58
CA ASN A 74 2.65 -9.35 -18.25
C ASN A 74 2.69 -8.43 -17.03
N ALA A 75 3.44 -8.79 -15.99
CA ALA A 75 3.62 -7.95 -14.81
C ALA A 75 4.29 -6.61 -15.15
N LEU A 76 5.32 -6.66 -15.99
CA LEU A 76 6.03 -5.48 -16.46
C LEU A 76 5.14 -4.57 -17.32
N ARG A 77 4.41 -5.17 -18.24
CA ARG A 77 3.45 -4.44 -19.09
C ARG A 77 2.33 -3.79 -18.31
N LEU A 78 1.82 -4.47 -17.25
CA LEU A 78 0.82 -3.89 -16.34
C LEU A 78 1.38 -2.68 -15.57
N THR A 79 2.62 -2.79 -15.07
CA THR A 79 3.29 -1.66 -14.41
C THR A 79 3.43 -0.46 -15.35
N ASN A 80 3.87 -0.69 -16.59
CA ASN A 80 3.98 0.38 -17.59
C ASN A 80 2.60 0.93 -18.02
N ALA A 81 1.58 0.10 -18.08
CA ALA A 81 0.21 0.55 -18.36
C ALA A 81 -0.32 1.48 -17.25
N LEU A 82 -0.05 1.18 -15.97
CA LEU A 82 -0.41 2.05 -14.85
C LEU A 82 0.20 3.44 -15.01
N GLU A 83 1.45 3.52 -15.40
CA GLU A 83 2.15 4.78 -15.60
C GLU A 83 1.64 5.55 -16.83
N GLN A 84 1.49 4.86 -17.98
CA GLN A 84 1.15 5.52 -19.24
C GLN A 84 -0.34 5.89 -19.34
N VAL A 85 -1.24 5.10 -18.77
CA VAL A 85 -2.70 5.29 -18.87
C VAL A 85 -3.25 6.11 -17.70
N TRP A 86 -2.76 5.85 -16.47
CA TRP A 86 -3.27 6.47 -15.24
C TRP A 86 -2.26 7.32 -14.50
N HIS A 87 -1.06 7.52 -15.06
CA HIS A 87 0.02 8.34 -14.46
C HIS A 87 0.35 7.92 -13.03
N THR A 88 0.31 6.61 -12.77
CA THR A 88 0.54 6.03 -11.45
C THR A 88 1.69 5.04 -11.51
N SER A 89 2.79 5.35 -10.83
CA SER A 89 3.94 4.46 -10.68
C SER A 89 3.78 3.61 -9.43
N ILE A 90 4.23 2.35 -9.50
CA ILE A 90 4.32 1.48 -8.32
C ILE A 90 5.61 1.83 -7.58
N THR A 91 5.49 2.23 -6.31
CA THR A 91 6.64 2.58 -5.45
C THR A 91 7.17 1.37 -4.68
N GLY A 92 8.41 1.48 -4.18
CA GLY A 92 9.00 0.45 -3.31
C GLY A 92 8.21 0.24 -2.02
N GLU A 93 7.70 1.31 -1.42
CA GLU A 93 6.85 1.23 -0.22
C GLU A 93 5.56 0.45 -0.49
N GLN A 94 4.96 0.64 -1.66
CA GLN A 94 3.77 -0.10 -2.05
C GLN A 94 4.05 -1.59 -2.25
N LEU A 95 5.22 -1.94 -2.82
CA LEU A 95 5.63 -3.34 -2.94
C LEU A 95 5.93 -3.96 -1.58
N GLN A 96 6.61 -3.24 -0.69
CA GLN A 96 6.83 -3.69 0.68
C GLN A 96 5.50 -3.92 1.41
N ALA A 97 4.55 -3.00 1.29
CA ALA A 97 3.23 -3.13 1.88
C ALA A 97 2.46 -4.34 1.31
N GLU A 98 2.61 -4.62 0.01
CA GLU A 98 2.00 -5.79 -0.63
C GLU A 98 2.62 -7.09 -0.13
N MET A 99 3.94 -7.17 0.05
CA MET A 99 4.61 -8.32 0.68
C MET A 99 4.08 -8.58 2.10
N VAL A 100 3.97 -7.53 2.91
CA VAL A 100 3.40 -7.62 4.27
C VAL A 100 1.95 -8.10 4.21
N ARG A 101 1.13 -7.58 3.28
CA ARG A 101 -0.25 -8.02 3.07
C ARG A 101 -0.31 -9.50 2.70
N MET A 102 0.55 -9.95 1.76
CA MET A 102 0.61 -11.36 1.38
C MET A 102 0.94 -12.26 2.57
N ALA A 103 1.92 -11.87 3.38
CA ALA A 103 2.34 -12.63 4.56
C ALA A 103 1.26 -12.69 5.66
N ARG A 104 0.49 -11.60 5.82
CA ARG A 104 -0.60 -11.50 6.80
C ARG A 104 -1.85 -12.25 6.37
N ASP A 105 -2.25 -12.07 5.09
CA ASP A 105 -3.58 -12.47 4.60
C ASP A 105 -3.55 -13.83 3.89
N THR A 106 -2.41 -14.51 3.83
CA THR A 106 -2.29 -15.82 3.17
C THR A 106 -3.18 -16.86 3.84
N LYS A 107 -3.91 -17.62 3.01
CA LYS A 107 -4.69 -18.77 3.48
C LYS A 107 -3.84 -20.03 3.64
N ASP A 108 -2.67 -20.05 3.03
CA ASP A 108 -1.72 -21.16 3.12
C ASP A 108 -0.30 -20.64 3.40
N PRO A 109 0.06 -20.46 4.67
CA PRO A 109 1.37 -20.03 5.07
C PRO A 109 2.51 -21.00 4.69
N GLY A 110 2.16 -22.29 4.51
CA GLY A 110 3.10 -23.30 4.05
C GLY A 110 3.54 -23.03 2.62
N VAL A 111 2.58 -22.90 1.72
CA VAL A 111 2.83 -22.58 0.31
C VAL A 111 3.55 -21.24 0.15
N LEU A 112 3.17 -20.23 0.95
CA LEU A 112 3.86 -18.93 0.85
C LEU A 112 5.33 -19.01 1.29
N ARG A 113 5.67 -19.80 2.30
CA ARG A 113 7.08 -20.05 2.68
C ARG A 113 7.84 -20.78 1.58
N GLU A 114 7.23 -21.78 0.93
CA GLU A 114 7.85 -22.46 -0.20
C GLU A 114 8.08 -21.51 -1.38
N LEU A 115 7.17 -20.56 -1.64
CA LEU A 115 7.35 -19.53 -2.66
C LEU A 115 8.49 -18.58 -2.32
N PHE A 116 8.64 -18.17 -1.05
CA PHE A 116 9.76 -17.34 -0.61
C PHE A 116 11.07 -18.10 -0.74
N ALA A 117 11.12 -19.36 -0.29
CA ALA A 117 12.30 -20.22 -0.42
C ALA A 117 12.69 -20.48 -1.89
N ALA A 118 11.72 -20.63 -2.79
CA ALA A 118 11.98 -20.74 -4.23
C ALA A 118 12.60 -19.47 -4.84
N LEU A 119 12.48 -18.34 -4.13
CA LEU A 119 13.11 -17.06 -4.46
C LEU A 119 14.32 -16.76 -3.55
N ASP A 120 14.96 -17.81 -3.00
CA ASP A 120 16.15 -17.74 -2.14
C ASP A 120 15.94 -16.91 -0.85
N ASP A 121 14.70 -16.70 -0.43
CA ASP A 121 14.32 -15.76 0.64
C ASP A 121 14.89 -14.34 0.40
N ASP A 122 15.10 -13.98 -0.87
CA ASP A 122 15.59 -12.67 -1.27
C ASP A 122 14.43 -11.67 -1.31
N PRO A 123 14.42 -10.62 -0.46
CA PRO A 123 13.32 -9.67 -0.40
C PRO A 123 13.05 -8.96 -1.72
N GLU A 124 14.09 -8.72 -2.53
CA GLU A 124 13.96 -8.05 -3.82
C GLU A 124 13.29 -8.96 -4.84
N LEU A 125 13.69 -10.23 -4.89
CA LEU A 125 13.03 -11.22 -5.74
C LEU A 125 11.57 -11.43 -5.34
N VAL A 126 11.28 -11.50 -4.05
CA VAL A 126 9.89 -11.61 -3.54
C VAL A 126 9.07 -10.39 -3.92
N ALA A 127 9.62 -9.17 -3.77
CA ALA A 127 8.95 -7.94 -4.18
C ALA A 127 8.65 -7.93 -5.68
N GLU A 128 9.64 -8.30 -6.50
CA GLU A 128 9.58 -8.16 -7.94
C GLU A 128 8.81 -9.31 -8.64
N ILE A 129 8.90 -10.54 -8.13
CA ILE A 129 8.32 -11.73 -8.77
C ILE A 129 6.95 -12.09 -8.21
N LEU A 130 6.68 -11.81 -6.94
CA LEU A 130 5.39 -12.12 -6.31
C LEU A 130 4.54 -10.88 -6.05
N ALA A 131 5.10 -9.85 -5.40
CA ALA A 131 4.31 -8.70 -4.99
C ALA A 131 3.95 -7.78 -6.17
N ARG A 132 4.90 -7.47 -7.05
CA ARG A 132 4.66 -6.59 -8.20
C ARG A 132 3.54 -7.09 -9.13
N PRO A 133 3.51 -8.36 -9.58
CA PRO A 133 2.42 -8.86 -10.42
C PRO A 133 1.06 -8.73 -9.74
N ALA A 134 0.96 -9.11 -8.46
CA ALA A 134 -0.28 -9.06 -7.70
C ALA A 134 -0.78 -7.62 -7.52
N LEU A 135 0.12 -6.70 -7.16
CA LEU A 135 -0.21 -5.29 -6.98
C LEU A 135 -0.58 -4.62 -8.30
N ALA A 136 0.22 -4.83 -9.36
CA ALA A 136 -0.02 -4.22 -10.67
C ALA A 136 -1.37 -4.65 -11.25
N GLU A 137 -1.71 -5.94 -11.17
CA GLU A 137 -2.99 -6.44 -11.65
C GLU A 137 -4.17 -5.86 -10.86
N ARG A 138 -4.06 -5.81 -9.53
CA ARG A 138 -5.09 -5.25 -8.66
C ARG A 138 -5.31 -3.77 -8.93
N LEU A 139 -4.25 -2.97 -9.04
CA LEU A 139 -4.34 -1.54 -9.33
C LEU A 139 -4.91 -1.29 -10.73
N ALA A 140 -4.41 -2.00 -11.76
CA ALA A 140 -4.89 -1.82 -13.12
C ALA A 140 -6.38 -2.15 -13.27
N ARG A 141 -6.86 -3.23 -12.63
CA ARG A 141 -8.29 -3.55 -12.58
C ARG A 141 -9.09 -2.46 -11.88
N ASN A 142 -8.63 -2.03 -10.71
CA ASN A 142 -9.33 -1.01 -9.94
C ASN A 142 -9.44 0.30 -10.72
N PHE A 143 -8.35 0.77 -11.32
CA PHE A 143 -8.39 1.99 -12.15
C PHE A 143 -9.28 1.82 -13.37
N TYR A 144 -9.19 0.68 -14.07
CA TYR A 144 -10.04 0.41 -15.23
C TYR A 144 -11.53 0.44 -14.90
N ASP A 145 -11.91 -0.15 -13.77
CA ASP A 145 -13.31 -0.27 -13.34
C ASP A 145 -13.91 1.08 -12.89
N HIS A 146 -13.05 2.03 -12.46
CA HIS A 146 -13.50 3.34 -11.97
C HIS A 146 -13.21 4.50 -12.94
N ASP A 147 -12.55 4.27 -14.05
CA ASP A 147 -12.22 5.30 -15.01
C ASP A 147 -13.31 5.42 -16.07
N SER A 148 -13.94 6.60 -16.11
CA SER A 148 -15.04 6.90 -17.04
C SER A 148 -14.69 6.81 -18.54
N ARG A 149 -13.38 6.77 -18.87
CA ARG A 149 -12.93 6.52 -20.25
C ARG A 149 -13.19 5.10 -20.73
N PHE A 150 -13.43 4.18 -19.80
CA PHE A 150 -13.67 2.76 -20.08
C PHE A 150 -15.09 2.37 -19.68
N ASP A 151 -15.76 1.63 -20.54
CA ASP A 151 -17.07 1.04 -20.25
C ASP A 151 -16.86 -0.35 -19.59
N SER A 152 -16.44 -0.35 -18.33
CA SER A 152 -16.12 -1.58 -17.59
C SER A 152 -17.32 -2.51 -17.41
N LYS A 153 -18.56 -1.98 -17.50
CA LYS A 153 -19.80 -2.77 -17.39
C LYS A 153 -20.04 -3.66 -18.60
N THR A 154 -19.70 -3.19 -19.79
CA THR A 154 -19.91 -3.96 -21.04
C THR A 154 -18.63 -4.56 -21.59
N LYS A 155 -17.48 -4.03 -21.21
CA LYS A 155 -16.14 -4.48 -21.64
C LYS A 155 -15.28 -4.81 -20.44
N PRO A 156 -15.21 -6.06 -20.00
CA PRO A 156 -14.39 -6.46 -18.87
C PRO A 156 -12.90 -6.13 -19.07
N PHE A 157 -12.19 -5.81 -17.98
CA PHE A 157 -10.75 -5.52 -17.98
C PHE A 157 -9.93 -6.54 -18.78
N ALA A 158 -10.22 -7.84 -18.62
CA ALA A 158 -9.51 -8.91 -19.32
C ALA A 158 -9.61 -8.79 -20.85
N GLN A 159 -10.75 -8.34 -21.37
CA GLN A 159 -10.93 -8.13 -22.80
C GLN A 159 -10.13 -6.93 -23.30
N TRP A 160 -10.14 -5.82 -22.58
CA TRP A 160 -9.33 -4.66 -22.89
C TRP A 160 -7.84 -5.02 -22.84
N TRP A 161 -7.41 -5.64 -21.73
CA TRP A 161 -6.03 -6.00 -21.52
C TRP A 161 -5.48 -6.94 -22.60
N SER A 162 -6.25 -7.96 -22.99
CA SER A 162 -5.83 -8.90 -24.03
C SER A 162 -5.52 -8.25 -25.39
N ARG A 163 -6.18 -7.13 -25.68
CA ARG A 163 -6.02 -6.37 -26.93
C ARG A 163 -4.90 -5.33 -26.88
N THR A 164 -4.63 -4.78 -25.69
CA THR A 164 -3.74 -3.62 -25.53
C THR A 164 -2.40 -3.96 -24.91
N LYS A 165 -2.26 -5.08 -24.19
CA LYS A 165 -1.04 -5.41 -23.44
C LYS A 165 0.25 -5.36 -24.28
N SER A 166 0.20 -5.70 -25.56
CA SER A 166 1.36 -5.67 -26.45
C SER A 166 1.82 -4.25 -26.82
N THR A 167 1.02 -3.22 -26.58
CA THR A 167 1.40 -1.83 -26.82
C THR A 167 2.27 -1.26 -25.69
N PHE A 168 2.28 -1.92 -24.52
CA PHE A 168 3.09 -1.50 -23.38
C PHE A 168 4.42 -2.24 -23.35
N PRO A 169 5.54 -1.54 -23.04
CA PRO A 169 6.84 -2.19 -22.94
C PRO A 169 6.89 -3.16 -21.76
N ALA A 170 7.70 -4.22 -21.89
CA ALA A 170 7.99 -5.16 -20.81
C ALA A 170 9.32 -4.78 -20.13
N GLN A 171 9.41 -3.56 -19.61
CA GLN A 171 10.59 -3.03 -18.93
C GLN A 171 10.19 -2.53 -17.54
N VAL A 172 11.06 -2.71 -16.56
CA VAL A 172 10.89 -2.18 -15.21
C VAL A 172 11.61 -0.85 -15.12
N ALA A 173 10.97 0.14 -14.49
CA ALA A 173 11.70 1.27 -13.91
C ALA A 173 12.38 0.78 -12.62
N ASP A 174 13.63 1.14 -12.41
CA ASP A 174 14.38 0.86 -11.20
C ASP A 174 13.69 1.54 -10.00
N THR A 175 13.27 0.75 -9.02
CA THR A 175 12.83 1.28 -7.74
C THR A 175 14.02 1.20 -6.79
N ASN A 176 14.70 2.30 -6.56
CA ASN A 176 15.80 2.39 -5.61
C ASN A 176 15.28 2.27 -4.16
N PHE A 177 14.88 1.06 -3.76
CA PHE A 177 14.25 0.76 -2.48
C PHE A 177 14.87 -0.50 -1.86
N VAL A 178 15.04 -0.52 -0.54
CA VAL A 178 15.54 -1.68 0.20
C VAL A 178 14.36 -2.42 0.81
N TYR A 179 14.11 -3.63 0.34
CA TYR A 179 13.03 -4.48 0.83
C TYR A 179 13.46 -5.31 2.04
N THR A 180 12.47 -5.69 2.85
CA THR A 180 12.62 -6.63 3.96
C THR A 180 11.59 -7.74 3.86
N LEU A 181 12.01 -8.98 4.14
CA LEU A 181 11.06 -10.11 4.15
C LEU A 181 10.11 -9.97 5.34
N PRO A 182 8.80 -9.98 5.09
CA PRO A 182 7.83 -9.99 6.17
C PRO A 182 7.77 -11.36 6.84
N THR A 183 7.50 -11.37 8.14
CA THR A 183 7.18 -12.59 8.87
C THR A 183 5.85 -13.14 8.38
N ILE A 184 5.85 -14.38 7.87
CA ILE A 184 4.63 -15.07 7.47
C ILE A 184 3.91 -15.54 8.72
N SER A 185 2.73 -15.00 8.98
CA SER A 185 1.89 -15.42 10.08
C SER A 185 1.50 -16.90 9.91
N HIS A 186 1.56 -17.67 10.98
CA HIS A 186 1.03 -19.04 10.96
C HIS A 186 -0.50 -18.92 10.87
N GLY A 187 -1.06 -19.30 9.72
CA GLY A 187 -2.51 -19.31 9.54
C GLY A 187 -3.15 -20.25 10.55
N ASN A 188 -3.66 -19.69 11.59
CA ASN A 188 -4.55 -20.12 12.65
C ASN A 188 -4.26 -19.38 13.97
N ALA A 189 -3.67 -18.16 13.92
CA ALA A 189 -3.91 -17.27 15.04
C ALA A 189 -5.44 -17.02 15.04
N PRO A 190 -6.17 -17.37 16.09
CA PRO A 190 -7.56 -16.94 16.22
C PRO A 190 -7.55 -15.42 16.06
N ASP A 191 -8.58 -14.84 15.46
CA ASP A 191 -8.77 -13.39 15.43
C ASP A 191 -8.46 -12.86 16.82
N SER A 192 -7.29 -12.27 16.97
CA SER A 192 -6.80 -11.79 18.25
C SER A 192 -6.49 -10.32 18.14
N TRP A 193 -6.97 -9.58 19.13
CA TRP A 193 -6.66 -8.16 19.26
C TRP A 193 -5.39 -8.03 20.10
N SER A 194 -4.39 -7.36 19.59
CA SER A 194 -3.22 -6.93 20.36
C SER A 194 -3.27 -5.42 20.56
N PRO A 195 -3.04 -4.91 21.78
CA PRO A 195 -2.92 -3.49 21.97
C PRO A 195 -1.69 -2.99 21.19
N THR A 196 -1.81 -1.85 20.55
CA THR A 196 -0.66 -1.11 20.02
C THR A 196 0.03 -0.36 21.16
N HIS A 197 1.32 -0.06 21.00
CA HIS A 197 2.01 0.84 21.93
C HIS A 197 1.36 2.23 21.90
N ASP A 198 1.39 2.89 23.04
CA ASP A 198 0.85 4.19 23.39
C ASP A 198 0.17 4.99 22.27
N LEU A 199 -1.14 4.91 22.25
CA LEU A 199 -1.96 5.79 21.41
C LEU A 199 -1.70 7.22 21.87
N PRO A 200 -1.42 8.19 21.00
CA PRO A 200 -1.58 9.58 21.35
C PRO A 200 -3.03 9.78 21.77
N ASP A 201 -3.27 10.65 22.77
CA ASP A 201 -4.56 10.88 23.38
C ASP A 201 -5.71 10.74 22.36
N GLY A 202 -6.29 9.54 22.34
CA GLY A 202 -7.30 9.15 21.38
C GLY A 202 -8.66 9.52 21.91
N ASP A 203 -9.37 10.35 21.17
CA ASP A 203 -10.69 10.81 21.54
C ASP A 203 -11.79 10.16 20.71
N ILE A 204 -12.99 10.16 21.26
CA ILE A 204 -14.19 9.70 20.58
C ILE A 204 -14.40 10.53 19.30
N GLY A 205 -14.75 9.88 18.20
CA GLY A 205 -15.10 10.57 16.94
C GLY A 205 -13.91 11.01 16.08
N MET A 206 -12.71 10.47 16.33
CA MET A 206 -11.60 10.59 15.39
C MET A 206 -11.90 9.82 14.10
N THR A 207 -11.22 10.21 13.03
CA THR A 207 -11.24 9.46 11.77
C THR A 207 -9.89 8.82 11.52
N ALA A 208 -9.89 7.70 10.78
CA ALA A 208 -8.69 6.99 10.40
C ALA A 208 -8.71 6.70 8.89
N VAL A 209 -7.55 6.80 8.25
CA VAL A 209 -7.33 6.36 6.88
C VAL A 209 -6.11 5.45 6.82
N TRP A 210 -6.12 4.52 5.86
CA TRP A 210 -4.98 3.64 5.59
C TRP A 210 -4.26 4.09 4.33
N THR A 211 -2.94 4.33 4.43
CA THR A 211 -2.12 4.80 3.32
C THR A 211 -1.60 3.69 2.41
N GLY A 212 -1.71 2.46 2.85
CA GLY A 212 -1.02 1.29 2.29
C GLY A 212 0.14 0.81 3.17
N ALA A 213 0.71 1.70 3.99
CA ALA A 213 1.82 1.40 4.90
C ALA A 213 1.57 1.88 6.34
N GLU A 214 0.90 3.00 6.53
CA GLU A 214 0.61 3.61 7.83
C GLU A 214 -0.89 3.89 7.98
N MET A 215 -1.38 3.82 9.21
CA MET A 215 -2.69 4.35 9.58
C MET A 215 -2.51 5.79 10.04
N ILE A 216 -3.25 6.71 9.45
CA ILE A 216 -3.28 8.11 9.91
C ILE A 216 -4.59 8.34 10.64
N VAL A 217 -4.52 8.77 11.89
CA VAL A 217 -5.66 9.18 12.71
C VAL A 217 -5.62 10.68 12.95
N TRP A 218 -6.79 11.33 12.98
CA TRP A 218 -6.83 12.76 13.25
C TRP A 218 -8.17 13.22 13.84
N GLY A 219 -8.10 14.28 14.68
CA GLY A 219 -9.26 14.93 15.26
C GLY A 219 -9.96 14.09 16.32
N GLY A 220 -11.25 14.28 16.46
CA GLY A 220 -12.06 13.63 17.50
C GLY A 220 -12.36 14.57 18.66
N GLY A 221 -12.55 14.02 19.84
CA GLY A 221 -12.99 14.73 21.01
C GLY A 221 -14.50 14.85 21.14
N THR A 222 -14.96 15.66 22.06
CA THR A 222 -16.39 15.95 22.20
C THR A 222 -16.76 17.17 21.37
N THR A 223 -18.06 17.40 21.16
CA THR A 223 -18.54 18.63 20.53
C THR A 223 -18.14 19.89 21.30
N LEU A 224 -17.88 19.77 22.62
CA LEU A 224 -17.45 20.86 23.49
C LEU A 224 -15.93 21.05 23.52
N ALA A 225 -15.16 20.03 23.14
CA ALA A 225 -13.70 20.05 23.14
C ALA A 225 -13.17 19.20 21.95
N PRO A 226 -13.34 19.67 20.68
CA PRO A 226 -12.78 18.99 19.53
C PRO A 226 -11.26 19.07 19.53
N VAL A 227 -10.61 17.97 19.14
CA VAL A 227 -9.16 17.83 19.13
C VAL A 227 -8.62 18.15 17.74
N TYR A 228 -7.48 18.84 17.68
CA TYR A 228 -6.78 19.22 16.44
C TYR A 228 -5.45 18.50 16.26
N THR A 229 -5.24 17.44 17.01
CA THR A 229 -4.05 16.59 16.93
C THR A 229 -4.33 15.34 16.13
N GLY A 230 -3.28 14.71 15.65
CA GLY A 230 -3.33 13.44 14.96
C GLY A 230 -2.02 12.71 15.04
N ALA A 231 -2.02 11.46 14.59
CA ALA A 231 -0.84 10.65 14.58
C ALA A 231 -0.83 9.66 13.40
N ARG A 232 0.36 9.18 13.06
CA ARG A 232 0.60 8.12 12.08
C ARG A 232 1.12 6.89 12.82
N TYR A 233 0.49 5.77 12.62
CA TYR A 233 0.91 4.47 13.16
C TYR A 233 1.53 3.62 12.06
N ASN A 234 2.74 3.18 12.31
CA ASN A 234 3.41 2.20 11.45
C ASN A 234 3.32 0.81 12.08
N PRO A 235 2.52 -0.11 11.52
CA PRO A 235 2.35 -1.46 12.08
C PRO A 235 3.57 -2.36 11.90
N ALA A 236 4.51 -2.03 11.00
CA ALA A 236 5.73 -2.82 10.81
C ALA A 236 6.75 -2.59 11.94
N THR A 237 6.72 -1.41 12.55
CA THR A 237 7.61 -1.03 13.65
C THR A 237 6.89 -0.89 14.99
N ASP A 238 5.55 -0.98 14.99
CA ASP A 238 4.67 -0.71 16.15
C ASP A 238 4.98 0.65 16.80
N THR A 239 5.07 1.69 15.95
CA THR A 239 5.42 3.05 16.41
C THR A 239 4.41 4.08 15.95
N TRP A 240 4.21 5.10 16.81
CA TRP A 240 3.40 6.25 16.52
C TRP A 240 4.26 7.49 16.30
N HIS A 241 3.88 8.31 15.32
CA HIS A 241 4.48 9.62 15.05
C HIS A 241 3.40 10.68 14.97
N SER A 242 3.53 11.76 15.72
CA SER A 242 2.56 12.86 15.67
C SER A 242 2.51 13.52 14.29
N THR A 243 1.32 13.92 13.86
CA THR A 243 1.19 14.83 12.73
C THR A 243 1.64 16.23 13.13
N ASN A 244 2.08 17.01 12.15
CA ASN A 244 2.39 18.42 12.38
C ASN A 244 1.13 19.18 12.84
N ASN A 245 1.28 20.03 13.85
CA ASN A 245 0.20 20.86 14.39
C ASN A 245 0.23 22.31 13.86
N SER A 246 1.15 22.63 12.93
CA SER A 246 1.19 23.93 12.28
C SER A 246 0.25 23.95 11.06
N SER A 247 -0.54 25.00 10.94
CA SER A 247 -1.52 25.17 9.83
C SER A 247 -2.58 24.05 9.75
N VAL A 248 -2.83 23.38 10.87
CA VAL A 248 -3.92 22.39 10.98
C VAL A 248 -5.29 23.08 10.88
N PRO A 249 -6.32 22.40 10.39
CA PRO A 249 -7.68 22.89 10.52
C PRO A 249 -8.08 22.98 12.01
N PHE A 250 -9.12 23.76 12.32
CA PHE A 250 -9.69 23.73 13.66
C PHE A 250 -10.04 22.31 14.08
N GLY A 251 -9.89 22.00 15.38
CA GLY A 251 -10.22 20.70 15.92
C GLY A 251 -11.64 20.31 15.54
N LYS A 252 -11.83 19.08 15.09
CA LYS A 252 -13.08 18.61 14.50
C LYS A 252 -13.51 17.29 15.12
N THR A 253 -14.81 17.19 15.39
CA THR A 253 -15.48 15.93 15.70
C THR A 253 -16.65 15.72 14.75
N GLY A 254 -17.01 14.46 14.42
CA GLY A 254 -18.06 14.16 13.46
C GLY A 254 -17.74 14.57 12.01
N HIS A 255 -16.44 14.82 11.73
CA HIS A 255 -15.93 15.03 10.37
C HIS A 255 -15.75 13.68 9.65
N THR A 256 -15.44 13.72 8.36
CA THR A 256 -15.00 12.55 7.60
C THR A 256 -13.59 12.73 7.08
N ALA A 257 -12.91 11.62 6.83
CA ALA A 257 -11.61 11.60 6.18
C ALA A 257 -11.59 10.59 5.03
N VAL A 258 -10.86 10.91 3.98
CA VAL A 258 -10.59 10.01 2.84
C VAL A 258 -9.11 10.04 2.50
N TRP A 259 -8.60 8.94 1.95
CA TRP A 259 -7.24 8.84 1.45
C TRP A 259 -7.23 8.96 -0.08
N THR A 260 -6.42 9.88 -0.63
CA THR A 260 -6.34 10.13 -2.08
C THR A 260 -5.32 9.25 -2.80
N GLY A 261 -4.51 8.51 -2.06
CA GLY A 261 -3.30 7.84 -2.55
C GLY A 261 -2.01 8.58 -2.14
N THR A 262 -2.10 9.88 -1.84
CA THR A 262 -0.95 10.72 -1.42
C THR A 262 -1.26 11.62 -0.24
N GLU A 263 -2.51 12.00 -0.03
CA GLU A 263 -2.94 12.92 1.03
C GLU A 263 -4.20 12.40 1.73
N MET A 264 -4.33 12.70 3.03
CA MET A 264 -5.57 12.54 3.76
C MET A 264 -6.37 13.84 3.66
N ILE A 265 -7.59 13.78 3.15
CA ILE A 265 -8.51 14.93 3.16
C ILE A 265 -9.47 14.77 4.34
N VAL A 266 -9.52 15.77 5.23
CA VAL A 266 -10.53 15.88 6.30
C VAL A 266 -11.49 17.00 5.94
N TRP A 267 -12.81 16.80 6.17
CA TRP A 267 -13.81 17.82 5.85
C TRP A 267 -15.05 17.74 6.75
N GLY A 268 -15.67 18.90 7.00
CA GLY A 268 -16.94 18.99 7.73
C GLY A 268 -16.78 18.85 9.25
N GLY A 269 -17.84 18.41 9.90
CA GLY A 269 -17.86 18.17 11.35
C GLY A 269 -18.23 19.39 12.19
N CYS A 270 -18.08 19.24 13.52
CA CYS A 270 -18.17 20.35 14.48
C CYS A 270 -16.77 20.88 14.75
N ASP A 271 -16.61 22.19 14.74
CA ASP A 271 -15.38 22.87 15.17
C ASP A 271 -15.68 23.87 16.31
N LEU A 272 -14.65 24.16 17.09
CA LEU A 272 -14.68 25.20 18.10
C LEU A 272 -13.94 26.43 17.56
N PHE A 273 -14.68 27.42 17.12
CA PHE A 273 -14.11 28.66 16.64
C PHE A 273 -14.45 29.81 17.60
N ARG A 274 -13.44 30.48 18.19
CA ARG A 274 -13.56 31.58 19.11
C ARG A 274 -14.52 31.35 20.29
N GLY A 275 -14.62 30.09 20.76
CA GLY A 275 -15.50 29.71 21.85
C GLY A 275 -16.97 29.43 21.42
N GLU A 276 -17.27 29.50 20.13
CA GLU A 276 -18.54 29.08 19.56
C GLU A 276 -18.43 27.72 18.87
N HIS A 277 -19.39 26.87 19.15
CA HIS A 277 -19.50 25.53 18.50
C HIS A 277 -20.27 25.63 17.20
N THR A 278 -19.60 25.33 16.10
CA THR A 278 -20.21 25.28 14.78
C THR A 278 -20.23 23.82 14.32
N CYS A 279 -21.41 23.19 14.34
CA CYS A 279 -21.58 21.78 14.00
C CYS A 279 -22.01 21.53 12.53
N ASP A 280 -21.88 22.51 11.69
CA ASP A 280 -22.12 22.47 10.25
C ASP A 280 -20.95 23.08 9.48
N SER A 281 -19.74 22.77 9.93
CA SER A 281 -18.51 23.28 9.34
C SER A 281 -18.39 22.87 7.87
N SER A 282 -18.17 23.84 7.00
CA SER A 282 -17.87 23.65 5.58
C SER A 282 -16.37 23.73 5.28
N THR A 283 -15.53 23.70 6.31
CA THR A 283 -14.06 23.77 6.18
C THR A 283 -13.42 22.39 6.17
N GLY A 284 -12.26 22.30 5.56
CA GLY A 284 -11.44 21.08 5.53
C GLY A 284 -9.97 21.36 5.30
N ALA A 285 -9.16 20.32 5.36
CA ALA A 285 -7.75 20.40 5.03
C ALA A 285 -7.23 19.08 4.46
N ARG A 286 -6.10 19.17 3.76
CA ARG A 286 -5.36 18.03 3.21
C ARG A 286 -4.06 17.90 3.99
N TYR A 287 -3.78 16.70 4.47
CA TYR A 287 -2.56 16.32 5.13
C TYR A 287 -1.69 15.47 4.21
N ASN A 288 -0.46 15.90 3.98
CA ASN A 288 0.53 15.15 3.23
C ASN A 288 1.54 14.50 4.19
N PRO A 289 1.54 13.16 4.34
CA PRO A 289 2.45 12.47 5.26
C PRO A 289 3.91 12.50 4.80
N ALA A 290 4.20 12.67 3.50
CA ALA A 290 5.56 12.68 3.00
C ALA A 290 6.39 13.88 3.50
N ASN A 291 5.74 15.02 3.70
CA ASN A 291 6.38 16.24 4.22
C ASN A 291 5.80 16.71 5.56
N ASN A 292 4.88 15.92 6.15
CA ASN A 292 4.20 16.19 7.40
C ASN A 292 3.58 17.60 7.46
N SER A 293 2.79 17.96 6.45
CA SER A 293 2.22 19.31 6.31
C SER A 293 0.72 19.29 6.03
N TRP A 294 0.05 20.39 6.41
CA TRP A 294 -1.36 20.64 6.17
C TRP A 294 -1.58 21.78 5.18
N VAL A 295 -2.58 21.65 4.33
CA VAL A 295 -3.05 22.68 3.39
C VAL A 295 -4.58 22.73 3.44
N SER A 296 -5.18 23.91 3.63
CA SER A 296 -6.64 24.06 3.62
C SER A 296 -7.26 23.65 2.29
N THR A 297 -8.46 23.07 2.33
CA THR A 297 -9.24 22.83 1.10
C THR A 297 -9.77 24.14 0.52
N SER A 298 -10.11 24.13 -0.77
CA SER A 298 -10.80 25.26 -1.40
C SER A 298 -12.13 25.57 -0.70
N ILE A 299 -12.48 26.82 -0.64
CA ILE A 299 -13.78 27.30 -0.15
C ILE A 299 -14.70 27.74 -1.30
N VAL A 300 -14.27 27.56 -2.56
CA VAL A 300 -15.07 27.93 -3.74
C VAL A 300 -15.92 26.73 -4.15
N GLY A 301 -17.23 26.92 -4.24
CA GLY A 301 -18.18 25.87 -4.64
C GLY A 301 -18.35 24.75 -3.63
N ILE A 302 -18.00 25.00 -2.35
CA ILE A 302 -18.11 24.00 -1.29
C ILE A 302 -19.59 23.66 -1.00
N PRO A 303 -19.88 22.41 -0.64
CA PRO A 303 -21.21 22.05 -0.14
C PRO A 303 -21.48 22.72 1.22
N HIS A 304 -22.75 22.80 1.59
CA HIS A 304 -23.12 23.26 2.93
C HIS A 304 -22.43 22.41 4.00
N GLY A 305 -21.99 23.05 5.07
CA GLY A 305 -21.36 22.43 6.21
C GLY A 305 -22.26 21.37 6.83
N ARG A 306 -21.64 20.28 7.31
CA ARG A 306 -22.36 19.14 7.88
C ARG A 306 -21.48 18.29 8.77
N MET A 307 -22.10 17.58 9.70
CA MET A 307 -21.43 16.60 10.57
C MET A 307 -22.05 15.21 10.37
N ASN A 308 -21.33 14.18 10.79
CA ASN A 308 -21.76 12.76 10.75
C ASN A 308 -22.24 12.32 9.35
N HIS A 309 -21.69 12.92 8.32
CA HIS A 309 -21.93 12.58 6.93
C HIS A 309 -21.04 11.42 6.50
N THR A 310 -21.33 10.84 5.35
CA THR A 310 -20.47 9.84 4.71
C THR A 310 -19.62 10.51 3.64
N ALA A 311 -18.39 10.06 3.48
CA ALA A 311 -17.51 10.50 2.40
C ALA A 311 -16.83 9.32 1.73
N VAL A 312 -16.61 9.45 0.43
CA VAL A 312 -15.85 8.49 -0.38
C VAL A 312 -14.88 9.23 -1.30
N TRP A 313 -13.75 8.60 -1.58
CA TRP A 313 -12.82 9.04 -2.61
C TRP A 313 -13.09 8.29 -3.90
N THR A 314 -13.33 8.98 -5.02
CA THR A 314 -13.63 8.37 -6.32
C THR A 314 -12.38 8.00 -7.13
N GLY A 315 -11.20 8.40 -6.64
CA GLY A 315 -9.94 8.37 -7.39
C GLY A 315 -9.51 9.78 -7.85
N THR A 316 -10.45 10.73 -7.95
CA THR A 316 -10.20 12.11 -8.37
C THR A 316 -10.87 13.15 -7.48
N GLU A 317 -11.99 12.81 -6.83
CA GLU A 317 -12.80 13.74 -6.06
C GLU A 317 -13.26 13.11 -4.74
N MET A 318 -13.37 13.93 -3.69
CA MET A 318 -14.04 13.56 -2.45
C MET A 318 -15.53 13.88 -2.57
N MET A 319 -16.36 12.82 -2.60
CA MET A 319 -17.82 12.97 -2.57
C MET A 319 -18.29 12.88 -1.12
N VAL A 320 -19.14 13.81 -0.71
CA VAL A 320 -19.76 13.85 0.62
C VAL A 320 -21.27 13.66 0.50
N TRP A 321 -21.83 12.81 1.36
CA TRP A 321 -23.24 12.50 1.37
C TRP A 321 -23.82 12.56 2.78
N LEU A 322 -24.92 13.27 2.92
CA LEU A 322 -25.79 13.22 4.09
C LEU A 322 -27.22 13.24 3.60
N GLN A 323 -28.03 12.32 4.08
CA GLN A 323 -29.45 12.39 3.88
C GLN A 323 -29.98 13.55 4.75
N GLU A 324 -30.41 14.64 4.13
CA GLU A 324 -31.08 15.69 4.86
C GLU A 324 -32.35 15.10 5.50
N PRO A 325 -32.62 15.38 6.79
CA PRO A 325 -33.93 15.06 7.33
C PRO A 325 -34.95 15.79 6.43
N SER A 326 -35.88 15.04 5.85
CA SER A 326 -36.92 15.54 4.96
C SER A 326 -37.45 16.83 5.53
N LEU A 327 -37.27 17.92 4.78
CA LEU A 327 -37.99 19.17 5.02
C LEU A 327 -39.46 18.82 5.03
N LEU A 328 -40.10 18.95 6.20
CA LEU A 328 -41.53 18.95 6.32
C LEU A 328 -42.05 20.05 5.39
N ARG A 329 -42.68 19.66 4.29
CA ARG A 329 -43.48 20.59 3.51
C ARG A 329 -44.67 20.99 4.38
N LEU A 330 -44.68 22.25 4.79
CA LEU A 330 -45.90 22.91 5.19
C LEU A 330 -46.82 23.10 3.98
#